data_faae600eda73538851691fe24821ee74
#
_entry.id   faae600eda73538851691fe24821ee74
#
_cell.length_a   1.000
_cell.length_b   1.000
_cell.length_c   1.000
_cell.angle_alpha   90.00
_cell.angle_beta   90.00
_cell.angle_gamma   90.00
#
_symmetry.space_group_name_H-M   'P 1'
#
loop_
_entity.id
_entity.type
_entity.pdbx_description
1 polymer ?
#
loop_
_entity_poly.entity_id
_entity_poly.type
_entity_poly.pdbx_seq_one_letter_code
_entity_poly.pdbx_strand_id
1 'polypeptide(L)'
;MPERSALRPSVAERVAGPGGVRERVSYAVERGERVQAYLFVPAAPGPHPAVLCIHQHHRQFHLGKSEPAGLAGDPEQFYALELAARGYVTLAPDAIGFEERQHAVLQGQDYERFEANKRLTEGSCLQAKMLWDLMRALDYLAARPEADPTRIGCLGHSLGGQETLFLSAVDRRVAVGVSSCGFSSYRALFDGAINHNFAAYVPGLLQHGDVDRVLGLVAPRPFLALAGKDDPIFPLAGVRATVRAARHAYAEAAERLRLRVFPGGHGFSAPMREAAYAWLDRWLRPGGS
;
A
#
# COMPACT_ATOMS: atom_id res chain seq x y z
N MET A 1 4.91 13.20 -13.84
CA MET A 1 4.66 11.75 -13.90
C MET A 1 4.94 11.28 -15.31
N PRO A 2 5.40 10.02 -15.52
CA PRO A 2 5.59 9.46 -16.85
C PRO A 2 4.28 9.43 -17.65
N GLU A 3 4.39 9.28 -18.98
CA GLU A 3 3.24 9.10 -19.84
C GLU A 3 2.65 7.69 -19.68
N ARG A 4 1.32 7.58 -19.65
CA ARG A 4 0.64 6.27 -19.58
C ARG A 4 0.79 5.51 -20.88
N SER A 5 1.51 4.41 -20.83
CA SER A 5 1.62 3.43 -21.92
C SER A 5 0.62 2.28 -21.75
N ALA A 6 0.40 1.48 -22.79
CA ALA A 6 -0.40 0.26 -22.68
C ALA A 6 0.19 -0.70 -21.64
N LEU A 7 -0.66 -1.31 -20.82
CA LEU A 7 -0.26 -2.21 -19.72
C LEU A 7 0.45 -3.49 -20.22
N ARG A 8 0.08 -3.99 -21.39
CA ARG A 8 0.62 -5.25 -21.98
C ARG A 8 0.71 -6.35 -20.91
N PRO A 9 -0.41 -6.75 -20.29
CA PRO A 9 -0.40 -7.72 -19.19
C PRO A 9 0.05 -9.08 -19.70
N SER A 10 0.72 -9.85 -18.84
CA SER A 10 1.03 -11.26 -19.08
C SER A 10 0.83 -12.07 -17.81
N VAL A 11 0.41 -13.33 -17.97
CA VAL A 11 0.28 -14.32 -16.90
C VAL A 11 1.37 -15.35 -17.09
N ALA A 12 2.29 -15.46 -16.15
CA ALA A 12 3.42 -16.40 -16.20
C ALA A 12 3.08 -17.73 -15.53
N GLU A 13 2.17 -17.70 -14.54
CA GLU A 13 1.77 -18.89 -13.79
C GLU A 13 0.32 -18.75 -13.36
N ARG A 14 -0.41 -19.86 -13.32
CA ARG A 14 -1.77 -19.95 -12.80
C ARG A 14 -1.91 -21.21 -11.95
N VAL A 15 -2.26 -21.04 -10.68
CA VAL A 15 -2.40 -22.14 -9.71
C VAL A 15 -3.81 -22.10 -9.13
N ALA A 16 -4.57 -23.19 -9.31
CA ALA A 16 -5.87 -23.34 -8.68
C ALA A 16 -5.70 -23.73 -7.20
N GLY A 17 -6.58 -23.19 -6.35
CA GLY A 17 -6.63 -23.48 -4.92
C GLY A 17 -8.07 -23.52 -4.41
N PRO A 18 -8.28 -23.91 -3.15
CA PRO A 18 -9.63 -24.11 -2.59
C PRO A 18 -10.52 -22.85 -2.62
N GLY A 19 -9.91 -21.65 -2.57
CA GLY A 19 -10.62 -20.36 -2.56
C GLY A 19 -10.68 -19.67 -3.92
N GLY A 20 -10.09 -20.23 -4.98
CA GLY A 20 -10.01 -19.60 -6.28
C GLY A 20 -8.69 -19.87 -7.01
N VAL A 21 -8.21 -18.88 -7.73
CA VAL A 21 -7.00 -18.98 -8.55
C VAL A 21 -5.98 -17.91 -8.12
N ARG A 22 -4.72 -18.32 -7.96
CA ARG A 22 -3.58 -17.39 -7.89
C ARG A 22 -2.90 -17.31 -9.25
N GLU A 23 -2.68 -16.10 -9.75
CA GLU A 23 -1.91 -15.83 -10.95
C GLU A 23 -0.62 -15.07 -10.61
N ARG A 24 0.52 -15.46 -11.19
CA ARG A 24 1.71 -14.62 -11.24
C ARG A 24 1.65 -13.81 -12.51
N VAL A 25 1.45 -12.52 -12.36
CA VAL A 25 1.20 -11.60 -13.47
C VAL A 25 2.31 -10.57 -13.60
N SER A 26 2.42 -9.95 -14.76
CA SER A 26 3.23 -8.74 -14.93
C SER A 26 2.55 -7.76 -15.88
N TYR A 27 2.81 -6.46 -15.68
CA TYR A 27 2.28 -5.38 -16.52
C TYR A 27 3.31 -4.26 -16.67
N ALA A 28 3.26 -3.54 -17.80
CA ALA A 28 4.14 -2.44 -18.07
C ALA A 28 3.77 -1.20 -17.24
N VAL A 29 4.77 -0.55 -16.65
CA VAL A 29 4.61 0.70 -15.89
C VAL A 29 5.22 1.88 -16.60
N GLU A 30 6.39 1.68 -17.21
CA GLU A 30 7.11 2.64 -18.04
C GLU A 30 7.71 1.93 -19.26
N ARG A 31 8.33 2.70 -20.16
CA ARG A 31 9.01 2.12 -21.31
C ARG A 31 10.16 1.20 -20.87
N GLY A 32 10.06 -0.07 -21.20
CA GLY A 32 11.08 -1.08 -20.86
C GLY A 32 10.99 -1.60 -19.42
N GLU A 33 10.04 -1.11 -18.61
CA GLU A 33 9.91 -1.53 -17.21
C GLU A 33 8.55 -2.19 -16.95
N ARG A 34 8.58 -3.26 -16.16
CA ARG A 34 7.40 -4.05 -15.77
C ARG A 34 7.38 -4.26 -14.25
N VAL A 35 6.18 -4.33 -13.70
CA VAL A 35 5.93 -4.80 -12.34
C VAL A 35 5.45 -6.24 -12.39
N GLN A 36 6.02 -7.09 -11.54
CA GLN A 36 5.53 -8.43 -11.23
C GLN A 36 4.60 -8.34 -10.03
N ALA A 37 3.54 -9.14 -10.05
CA ALA A 37 2.55 -9.17 -8.96
C ALA A 37 1.94 -10.57 -8.83
N TYR A 38 1.40 -10.87 -7.63
CA TYR A 38 0.45 -11.96 -7.45
C TYR A 38 -0.98 -11.41 -7.42
N LEU A 39 -1.82 -11.99 -8.28
CA LEU A 39 -3.26 -11.74 -8.31
C LEU A 39 -3.99 -12.96 -7.78
N PHE A 40 -4.92 -12.76 -6.86
CA PHE A 40 -5.86 -13.79 -6.43
C PHE A 40 -7.26 -13.45 -6.93
N VAL A 41 -7.91 -14.44 -7.53
CA VAL A 41 -9.26 -14.34 -8.05
C VAL A 41 -10.15 -15.35 -7.33
N PRO A 42 -11.22 -14.94 -6.64
CA PRO A 42 -12.15 -15.86 -6.00
C PRO A 42 -12.81 -16.83 -6.98
N ALA A 43 -13.16 -18.04 -6.50
CA ALA A 43 -13.83 -19.05 -7.32
C ALA A 43 -15.30 -18.68 -7.65
N ALA A 44 -15.93 -17.88 -6.80
CA ALA A 44 -17.30 -17.41 -7.02
C ALA A 44 -17.39 -16.49 -8.24
N PRO A 45 -18.52 -16.43 -8.96
CA PRO A 45 -18.72 -15.48 -10.04
C PRO A 45 -18.61 -14.02 -9.55
N GLY A 46 -17.88 -13.17 -10.32
CA GLY A 46 -17.71 -11.75 -10.05
C GLY A 46 -18.72 -10.85 -10.75
N PRO A 47 -18.47 -9.51 -10.79
CA PRO A 47 -17.25 -8.86 -10.29
C PRO A 47 -17.22 -8.69 -8.77
N HIS A 48 -16.05 -8.87 -8.18
CA HIS A 48 -15.80 -8.77 -6.74
C HIS A 48 -15.20 -7.41 -6.37
N PRO A 49 -15.38 -6.93 -5.12
CA PRO A 49 -14.54 -5.85 -4.61
C PRO A 49 -13.07 -6.29 -4.61
N ALA A 50 -12.17 -5.34 -4.88
CA ALA A 50 -10.76 -5.63 -5.02
C ALA A 50 -9.93 -4.87 -3.98
N VAL A 51 -8.77 -5.42 -3.62
CA VAL A 51 -7.81 -4.77 -2.71
C VAL A 51 -6.40 -4.84 -3.29
N LEU A 52 -5.78 -3.66 -3.42
CA LEU A 52 -4.36 -3.54 -3.68
C LEU A 52 -3.62 -3.73 -2.36
N CYS A 53 -2.81 -4.79 -2.26
CA CYS A 53 -2.10 -5.22 -1.06
C CYS A 53 -0.61 -4.89 -1.21
N ILE A 54 -0.13 -3.86 -0.52
CA ILE A 54 1.22 -3.32 -0.68
C ILE A 54 2.12 -3.83 0.44
N HIS A 55 3.20 -4.53 0.07
CA HIS A 55 4.12 -5.16 1.02
C HIS A 55 4.94 -4.18 1.85
N GLN A 56 5.48 -4.64 2.98
CA GLN A 56 6.39 -3.89 3.82
C GLN A 56 7.81 -3.81 3.23
N HIS A 57 8.66 -2.96 3.84
CA HIS A 57 10.07 -2.84 3.49
C HIS A 57 10.96 -3.81 4.30
N HIS A 58 10.89 -3.73 5.60
CA HIS A 58 11.61 -4.51 6.61
C HIS A 58 13.09 -4.82 6.27
N ARG A 59 13.70 -4.09 5.31
CA ARG A 59 15.04 -4.33 4.75
C ARG A 59 15.23 -5.75 4.17
N GLN A 60 14.14 -6.43 3.86
CA GLN A 60 14.12 -7.77 3.29
C GLN A 60 13.82 -7.70 1.79
N PHE A 61 14.76 -7.16 1.02
CA PHE A 61 14.58 -6.92 -0.41
C PHE A 61 14.36 -8.19 -1.26
N HIS A 62 14.60 -9.37 -0.70
CA HIS A 62 14.26 -10.66 -1.29
C HIS A 62 12.80 -11.07 -1.07
N LEU A 63 12.05 -10.31 -0.28
CA LEU A 63 10.61 -10.46 -0.02
C LEU A 63 9.89 -9.20 -0.49
N GLY A 64 9.00 -9.35 -1.43
CA GLY A 64 8.13 -8.29 -1.94
C GLY A 64 6.70 -8.81 -2.00
N LYS A 65 6.20 -9.00 -3.22
CA LYS A 65 4.86 -9.54 -3.48
C LYS A 65 4.58 -10.92 -2.87
N SER A 66 5.63 -11.74 -2.70
CA SER A 66 5.48 -13.10 -2.16
C SER A 66 5.06 -13.10 -0.69
N GLU A 67 5.38 -12.05 0.08
CA GLU A 67 5.01 -11.98 1.48
C GLU A 67 3.50 -11.74 1.68
N PRO A 68 2.84 -10.68 1.13
CA PRO A 68 1.38 -10.57 1.23
C PRO A 68 0.63 -11.73 0.57
N ALA A 69 1.24 -12.37 -0.44
CA ALA A 69 0.68 -13.54 -1.11
C ALA A 69 0.74 -14.85 -0.28
N GLY A 70 1.38 -14.84 0.88
CA GLY A 70 1.49 -16.02 1.75
C GLY A 70 2.41 -17.09 1.20
N LEU A 71 3.39 -16.74 0.36
CA LEU A 71 4.32 -17.66 -0.28
C LEU A 71 5.70 -17.69 0.41
N ALA A 72 6.03 -16.62 1.13
CA ALA A 72 7.28 -16.49 1.89
C ALA A 72 7.11 -15.42 2.97
N GLY A 73 8.04 -15.34 3.91
CA GLY A 73 8.11 -14.28 4.92
C GLY A 73 7.27 -14.54 6.17
N ASP A 74 6.83 -13.47 6.80
CA ASP A 74 6.11 -13.48 8.07
C ASP A 74 4.60 -13.73 7.86
N PRO A 75 3.99 -14.74 8.50
CA PRO A 75 2.55 -14.98 8.43
C PRO A 75 1.67 -13.78 8.85
N GLU A 76 2.17 -12.87 9.66
CA GLU A 76 1.46 -11.63 9.99
C GLU A 76 1.28 -10.69 8.78
N GLN A 77 2.00 -10.94 7.70
CA GLN A 77 1.95 -10.14 6.47
C GLN A 77 1.14 -10.80 5.33
N PHE A 78 0.52 -11.97 5.54
CA PHE A 78 -0.21 -12.72 4.48
C PHE A 78 -1.59 -12.14 4.14
N TYR A 79 -1.76 -10.84 4.26
CA TYR A 79 -3.07 -10.18 4.12
C TYR A 79 -3.67 -10.22 2.71
N ALA A 80 -2.88 -10.40 1.64
CA ALA A 80 -3.47 -10.60 0.32
C ALA A 80 -4.12 -11.98 0.19
N LEU A 81 -3.48 -13.02 0.74
CA LEU A 81 -4.02 -14.36 0.83
C LEU A 81 -5.28 -14.41 1.73
N GLU A 82 -5.21 -13.78 2.91
CA GLU A 82 -6.32 -13.74 3.88
C GLU A 82 -7.55 -13.02 3.31
N LEU A 83 -7.36 -11.89 2.60
CA LEU A 83 -8.43 -11.16 1.92
C LEU A 83 -9.01 -11.93 0.72
N ALA A 84 -8.16 -12.65 -0.03
CA ALA A 84 -8.63 -13.52 -1.10
C ALA A 84 -9.55 -14.63 -0.55
N ALA A 85 -9.19 -15.24 0.58
CA ALA A 85 -10.03 -16.22 1.26
C ALA A 85 -11.37 -15.62 1.75
N ARG A 86 -11.41 -14.31 1.97
CA ARG A 86 -12.64 -13.54 2.27
C ARG A 86 -13.44 -13.15 1.02
N GLY A 87 -13.01 -13.57 -0.18
CA GLY A 87 -13.72 -13.33 -1.45
C GLY A 87 -13.44 -11.96 -2.08
N TYR A 88 -12.30 -11.35 -1.81
CA TYR A 88 -11.78 -10.20 -2.55
C TYR A 88 -10.91 -10.65 -3.73
N VAL A 89 -10.95 -9.92 -4.83
CA VAL A 89 -9.83 -9.93 -5.75
C VAL A 89 -8.68 -9.19 -5.08
N THR A 90 -7.49 -9.79 -4.97
CA THR A 90 -6.34 -9.12 -4.37
C THR A 90 -5.16 -9.06 -5.34
N LEU A 91 -4.45 -7.94 -5.35
CA LEU A 91 -3.24 -7.76 -6.14
C LEU A 91 -2.10 -7.32 -5.22
N ALA A 92 -1.03 -8.11 -5.19
CA ALA A 92 0.19 -7.79 -4.44
C ALA A 92 1.34 -7.54 -5.44
N PRO A 93 1.69 -6.28 -5.75
CA PRO A 93 2.79 -5.95 -6.65
C PRO A 93 4.12 -5.82 -5.91
N ASP A 94 5.24 -6.06 -6.63
CA ASP A 94 6.57 -5.71 -6.16
C ASP A 94 6.85 -4.21 -6.28
N ALA A 95 7.35 -3.62 -5.22
CA ALA A 95 8.00 -2.31 -5.29
C ALA A 95 9.35 -2.41 -6.01
N ILE A 96 9.82 -1.28 -6.55
CA ILE A 96 11.17 -1.20 -7.14
C ILE A 96 12.22 -1.56 -6.08
N GLY A 97 13.18 -2.38 -6.45
CA GLY A 97 14.25 -2.86 -5.56
C GLY A 97 13.92 -4.16 -4.82
N PHE A 98 12.71 -4.72 -4.99
CA PHE A 98 12.31 -5.95 -4.31
C PHE A 98 12.15 -7.12 -5.29
N GLU A 99 12.43 -8.33 -4.81
CA GLU A 99 12.36 -9.59 -5.57
C GLU A 99 12.97 -9.45 -6.98
N GLU A 100 12.17 -9.70 -8.04
CA GLU A 100 12.65 -9.61 -9.44
C GLU A 100 12.91 -8.17 -9.92
N ARG A 101 12.57 -7.16 -9.13
CA ARG A 101 12.82 -5.75 -9.47
C ARG A 101 14.13 -5.19 -8.89
N GLN A 102 15.03 -6.06 -8.45
CA GLN A 102 16.39 -5.67 -8.09
C GLN A 102 17.24 -5.44 -9.33
N HIS A 103 18.29 -4.62 -9.20
CA HIS A 103 19.26 -4.40 -10.26
C HIS A 103 20.27 -5.54 -10.32
N ALA A 104 20.80 -5.85 -11.51
CA ALA A 104 21.73 -6.97 -11.68
C ALA A 104 23.06 -6.83 -10.90
N VAL A 105 23.50 -5.60 -10.66
CA VAL A 105 24.78 -5.30 -10.00
C VAL A 105 24.55 -4.73 -8.60
N LEU A 106 23.65 -3.75 -8.46
CA LEU A 106 23.29 -3.14 -7.19
C LEU A 106 22.07 -3.84 -6.61
N GLN A 107 22.16 -4.30 -5.36
CA GLN A 107 21.08 -5.01 -4.72
C GLN A 107 20.69 -4.38 -3.37
N GLY A 108 19.48 -4.66 -2.92
CA GLY A 108 19.00 -4.25 -1.62
C GLY A 108 19.05 -2.74 -1.42
N GLN A 109 19.52 -2.33 -0.25
CA GLN A 109 19.58 -0.91 0.15
C GLN A 109 20.51 -0.06 -0.76
N ASP A 110 21.51 -0.66 -1.37
CA ASP A 110 22.40 0.08 -2.28
C ASP A 110 21.68 0.42 -3.58
N TYR A 111 20.84 -0.48 -4.09
CA TYR A 111 20.00 -0.18 -5.24
C TYR A 111 18.89 0.83 -4.90
N GLU A 112 18.24 0.69 -3.76
CA GLU A 112 17.24 1.66 -3.29
C GLU A 112 17.85 3.08 -3.19
N ARG A 113 19.03 3.20 -2.58
CA ARG A 113 19.75 4.47 -2.48
C ARG A 113 20.13 5.03 -3.85
N PHE A 114 20.59 4.17 -4.75
CA PHE A 114 20.94 4.57 -6.13
C PHE A 114 19.71 5.15 -6.85
N GLU A 115 18.59 4.44 -6.82
CA GLU A 115 17.32 4.90 -7.44
C GLU A 115 16.81 6.19 -6.81
N ALA A 116 16.91 6.35 -5.49
CA ALA A 116 16.53 7.58 -4.82
C ALA A 116 17.38 8.77 -5.27
N ASN A 117 18.72 8.63 -5.30
CA ASN A 117 19.64 9.68 -5.71
C ASN A 117 19.49 10.04 -7.19
N LYS A 118 19.32 9.02 -8.07
CA LYS A 118 19.04 9.22 -9.49
C LYS A 118 17.80 10.08 -9.68
N ARG A 119 16.69 9.73 -9.03
CA ARG A 119 15.43 10.45 -9.16
C ARG A 119 15.50 11.87 -8.59
N LEU A 120 16.22 12.08 -7.49
CA LEU A 120 16.46 13.43 -6.97
C LEU A 120 17.21 14.28 -8.00
N THR A 121 18.22 13.73 -8.66
CA THR A 121 18.97 14.41 -9.73
C THR A 121 18.09 14.71 -10.96
N GLU A 122 17.10 13.85 -11.24
CA GLU A 122 16.12 14.02 -12.31
C GLU A 122 14.94 14.94 -11.91
N GLY A 123 14.96 15.57 -10.71
CA GLY A 123 13.91 16.46 -10.22
C GLY A 123 12.65 15.73 -9.72
N SER A 124 12.79 14.47 -9.31
CA SER A 124 11.72 13.61 -8.80
C SER A 124 12.12 13.00 -7.45
N CYS A 125 11.45 11.93 -7.00
CA CYS A 125 11.81 11.17 -5.80
C CYS A 125 11.36 9.71 -5.92
N LEU A 126 11.88 8.85 -5.03
CA LEU A 126 11.54 7.43 -5.03
C LEU A 126 10.05 7.19 -4.72
N GLN A 127 9.47 8.00 -3.82
CA GLN A 127 8.03 7.99 -3.53
C GLN A 127 7.19 8.18 -4.81
N ALA A 128 7.57 9.13 -5.65
CA ALA A 128 6.84 9.41 -6.90
C ALA A 128 6.88 8.20 -7.86
N LYS A 129 8.01 7.49 -7.90
CA LYS A 129 8.14 6.25 -8.70
C LYS A 129 7.26 5.14 -8.16
N MET A 130 7.29 4.89 -6.86
CA MET A 130 6.47 3.86 -6.23
C MET A 130 4.97 4.15 -6.44
N LEU A 131 4.56 5.40 -6.26
CA LEU A 131 3.18 5.81 -6.53
C LEU A 131 2.77 5.61 -8.00
N TRP A 132 3.67 5.94 -8.94
CA TRP A 132 3.39 5.69 -10.34
C TRP A 132 3.14 4.20 -10.61
N ASP A 133 3.98 3.32 -10.09
CA ASP A 133 3.83 1.88 -10.26
C ASP A 133 2.53 1.37 -9.64
N LEU A 134 2.14 1.89 -8.48
CA LEU A 134 0.87 1.55 -7.83
C LEU A 134 -0.36 2.10 -8.58
N MET A 135 -0.26 3.28 -9.19
CA MET A 135 -1.31 3.79 -10.09
C MET A 135 -1.48 2.87 -11.31
N ARG A 136 -0.39 2.30 -11.84
CA ARG A 136 -0.43 1.30 -12.91
C ARG A 136 -1.01 -0.04 -12.41
N ALA A 137 -0.77 -0.41 -11.14
CA ALA A 137 -1.45 -1.54 -10.51
C ALA A 137 -2.97 -1.33 -10.43
N LEU A 138 -3.42 -0.12 -10.12
CA LEU A 138 -4.85 0.23 -10.17
C LEU A 138 -5.41 0.17 -11.60
N ASP A 139 -4.64 0.61 -12.62
CA ASP A 139 -5.04 0.47 -14.02
C ASP A 139 -5.23 -1.02 -14.37
N TYR A 140 -4.32 -1.89 -13.88
CA TYR A 140 -4.41 -3.34 -14.11
C TYR A 140 -5.64 -3.95 -13.40
N LEU A 141 -5.86 -3.65 -12.12
CA LEU A 141 -7.04 -4.13 -11.38
C LEU A 141 -8.34 -3.68 -12.03
N ALA A 142 -8.44 -2.40 -12.41
CA ALA A 142 -9.65 -1.85 -13.02
C ALA A 142 -9.96 -2.45 -14.42
N ALA A 143 -8.96 -3.02 -15.09
CA ALA A 143 -9.11 -3.69 -16.36
C ALA A 143 -9.47 -5.18 -16.23
N ARG A 144 -9.45 -5.75 -15.02
CA ARG A 144 -9.78 -7.16 -14.79
C ARG A 144 -11.31 -7.36 -14.71
N PRO A 145 -11.89 -8.27 -15.50
CA PRO A 145 -13.34 -8.51 -15.48
C PRO A 145 -13.84 -9.10 -14.15
N GLU A 146 -12.94 -9.70 -13.37
CA GLU A 146 -13.28 -10.26 -12.05
C GLU A 146 -13.34 -9.20 -10.95
N ALA A 147 -12.77 -8.01 -11.17
CA ALA A 147 -12.72 -6.92 -10.20
C ALA A 147 -13.77 -5.84 -10.51
N ASP A 148 -14.45 -5.35 -9.50
CA ASP A 148 -15.30 -4.17 -9.62
C ASP A 148 -14.46 -2.89 -9.53
N PRO A 149 -14.30 -2.12 -10.61
CA PRO A 149 -13.45 -0.94 -10.63
C PRO A 149 -13.96 0.19 -9.73
N THR A 150 -15.20 0.14 -9.29
CA THR A 150 -15.78 1.13 -8.36
C THR A 150 -15.58 0.78 -6.90
N ARG A 151 -15.12 -0.44 -6.59
CA ARG A 151 -14.92 -0.97 -5.25
C ARG A 151 -13.49 -1.48 -5.04
N ILE A 152 -12.51 -0.59 -5.28
CA ILE A 152 -11.08 -0.89 -5.06
C ILE A 152 -10.62 -0.26 -3.76
N GLY A 153 -10.15 -1.08 -2.83
CA GLY A 153 -9.47 -0.68 -1.60
C GLY A 153 -7.95 -0.78 -1.74
N CYS A 154 -7.25 -0.16 -0.78
CA CYS A 154 -5.81 -0.29 -0.64
C CYS A 154 -5.46 -0.59 0.81
N LEU A 155 -4.57 -1.56 1.04
CA LEU A 155 -4.08 -1.95 2.35
C LEU A 155 -2.60 -2.26 2.30
N GLY A 156 -1.86 -1.80 3.30
CA GLY A 156 -0.48 -2.18 3.49
C GLY A 156 0.03 -1.92 4.90
N HIS A 157 1.16 -2.54 5.22
CA HIS A 157 1.88 -2.37 6.48
C HIS A 157 3.21 -1.68 6.25
N SER A 158 3.67 -0.85 7.20
CA SER A 158 4.97 -0.17 7.15
C SER A 158 5.11 0.66 5.87
N LEU A 159 6.08 0.37 4.99
CA LEU A 159 6.18 0.98 3.64
C LEU A 159 4.84 0.86 2.90
N GLY A 160 4.22 -0.32 2.89
CA GLY A 160 2.92 -0.51 2.26
C GLY A 160 1.83 0.38 2.85
N GLY A 161 1.87 0.65 4.16
CA GLY A 161 0.98 1.58 4.83
C GLY A 161 1.23 3.03 4.44
N GLN A 162 2.50 3.44 4.28
CA GLN A 162 2.87 4.74 3.73
C GLN A 162 2.35 4.90 2.30
N GLU A 163 2.64 3.93 1.45
CA GLU A 163 2.20 3.94 0.05
C GLU A 163 0.67 3.96 -0.06
N THR A 164 -0.04 3.23 0.81
CA THR A 164 -1.51 3.29 0.89
C THR A 164 -2.02 4.70 1.17
N LEU A 165 -1.39 5.43 2.09
CA LEU A 165 -1.76 6.81 2.40
C LEU A 165 -1.54 7.72 1.19
N PHE A 166 -0.34 7.71 0.62
CA PHE A 166 -0.01 8.59 -0.51
C PHE A 166 -0.81 8.23 -1.76
N LEU A 167 -0.99 6.95 -2.08
CA LEU A 167 -1.81 6.52 -3.21
C LEU A 167 -3.27 6.93 -3.02
N SER A 168 -3.83 6.77 -1.83
CA SER A 168 -5.18 7.23 -1.53
C SER A 168 -5.34 8.74 -1.69
N ALA A 169 -4.31 9.52 -1.39
CA ALA A 169 -4.34 10.97 -1.57
C ALA A 169 -4.32 11.40 -3.05
N VAL A 170 -3.57 10.69 -3.90
CA VAL A 170 -3.35 11.12 -5.30
C VAL A 170 -4.23 10.41 -6.33
N ASP A 171 -4.81 9.25 -6.00
CA ASP A 171 -5.66 8.49 -6.93
C ASP A 171 -7.06 8.23 -6.33
N ARG A 172 -8.06 8.84 -6.94
CA ARG A 172 -9.46 8.76 -6.47
C ARG A 172 -10.11 7.40 -6.67
N ARG A 173 -9.51 6.48 -7.42
CA ARG A 173 -10.01 5.11 -7.60
C ARG A 173 -9.85 4.27 -6.33
N VAL A 174 -8.95 4.66 -5.42
CA VAL A 174 -8.89 4.06 -4.09
C VAL A 174 -10.11 4.51 -3.30
N ALA A 175 -11.13 3.68 -3.23
CA ALA A 175 -12.38 3.96 -2.54
C ALA A 175 -12.24 3.91 -1.01
N VAL A 176 -11.34 3.10 -0.49
CA VAL A 176 -11.02 2.99 0.94
C VAL A 176 -9.55 2.63 1.16
N GLY A 177 -8.90 3.29 2.13
CA GLY A 177 -7.52 3.01 2.51
C GLY A 177 -7.38 2.46 3.92
N VAL A 178 -6.44 1.54 4.12
CA VAL A 178 -6.02 1.04 5.44
C VAL A 178 -4.51 1.09 5.54
N SER A 179 -3.98 1.93 6.40
CA SER A 179 -2.54 2.04 6.67
C SER A 179 -2.22 1.46 8.03
N SER A 180 -1.46 0.38 8.05
CA SER A 180 -0.94 -0.23 9.29
C SER A 180 0.49 0.21 9.53
N CYS A 181 0.76 0.90 10.65
CA CYS A 181 2.09 1.39 11.04
C CYS A 181 2.85 2.03 9.86
N GLY A 182 2.17 2.86 9.06
CA GLY A 182 2.71 3.36 7.80
C GLY A 182 3.11 4.83 7.80
N PHE A 183 2.80 5.58 8.85
CA PHE A 183 3.16 6.99 8.93
C PHE A 183 3.19 7.54 10.36
N SER A 184 3.93 8.60 10.52
CA SER A 184 3.87 9.54 11.65
C SER A 184 4.00 10.95 11.07
N SER A 185 3.99 12.01 11.88
CA SER A 185 4.42 13.32 11.35
C SER A 185 5.93 13.32 11.12
N TYR A 186 6.40 13.94 10.06
CA TYR A 186 7.86 14.10 9.82
C TYR A 186 8.54 14.85 10.96
N ARG A 187 7.86 15.82 11.56
CA ARG A 187 8.39 16.52 12.74
C ARG A 187 8.72 15.55 13.86
N ALA A 188 7.78 14.65 14.21
CA ALA A 188 8.02 13.65 15.25
C ALA A 188 9.15 12.65 14.88
N LEU A 189 9.30 12.31 13.60
CA LEU A 189 10.40 11.47 13.13
C LEU A 189 11.75 12.18 13.28
N PHE A 190 11.85 13.45 12.87
CA PHE A 190 13.09 14.21 12.95
C PHE A 190 13.47 14.58 14.38
N ASP A 191 12.51 14.95 15.22
CA ASP A 191 12.73 15.20 16.65
C ASP A 191 13.25 13.96 17.38
N GLY A 192 12.79 12.76 16.94
CA GLY A 192 13.26 11.47 17.45
C GLY A 192 14.53 10.94 16.76
N ALA A 193 15.13 11.68 15.82
CA ALA A 193 16.24 11.21 14.99
C ALA A 193 15.98 9.86 14.30
N ILE A 194 14.71 9.60 13.94
CA ILE A 194 14.28 8.34 13.33
C ILE A 194 14.47 8.44 11.82
N ASN A 195 15.27 7.53 11.28
CA ASN A 195 15.53 7.41 9.85
C ASN A 195 14.69 6.31 9.22
N HIS A 196 14.17 6.56 8.03
CA HIS A 196 13.34 5.63 7.25
C HIS A 196 13.98 5.22 5.92
N ASN A 197 13.27 4.37 5.16
CA ASN A 197 13.61 4.06 3.78
C ASN A 197 13.58 5.33 2.91
N PHE A 198 14.21 5.30 1.75
CA PHE A 198 14.34 6.48 0.89
C PHE A 198 13.00 6.95 0.29
N ALA A 199 12.02 6.07 0.13
CA ALA A 199 10.68 6.46 -0.35
C ALA A 199 9.91 7.33 0.67
N ALA A 200 10.28 7.29 1.96
CA ALA A 200 9.66 8.15 2.96
C ALA A 200 9.91 9.64 2.71
N TYR A 201 10.97 10.00 1.98
CA TYR A 201 11.38 11.40 1.85
C TYR A 201 10.88 12.04 0.55
N VAL A 202 9.90 12.93 0.68
CA VAL A 202 9.34 13.72 -0.41
C VAL A 202 9.92 15.14 -0.36
N PRO A 203 10.76 15.53 -1.34
CA PRO A 203 11.39 16.86 -1.32
C PRO A 203 10.38 18.00 -1.25
N GLY A 204 10.60 18.91 -0.33
CA GLY A 204 9.78 20.11 -0.17
C GLY A 204 8.41 19.88 0.53
N LEU A 205 8.05 18.67 0.93
CA LEU A 205 6.73 18.41 1.53
C LEU A 205 6.45 19.33 2.72
N LEU A 206 7.41 19.51 3.62
CA LEU A 206 7.24 20.35 4.82
C LEU A 206 7.07 21.83 4.53
N GLN A 207 7.32 22.31 3.31
CA GLN A 207 7.00 23.68 2.89
C GLN A 207 5.50 23.88 2.70
N HIS A 208 4.75 22.79 2.46
CA HIS A 208 3.30 22.79 2.22
C HIS A 208 2.50 22.26 3.41
N GLY A 209 3.17 21.70 4.41
CA GLY A 209 2.58 21.08 5.60
C GLY A 209 3.28 19.78 5.94
N ASP A 210 2.71 18.99 6.84
CA ASP A 210 3.22 17.68 7.20
C ASP A 210 2.28 16.58 6.63
N VAL A 211 2.43 15.34 7.02
CA VAL A 211 1.65 14.17 6.58
C VAL A 211 0.13 14.36 6.79
N ASP A 212 -0.28 15.22 7.72
CA ASP A 212 -1.68 15.60 7.93
C ASP A 212 -2.33 16.20 6.68
N ARG A 213 -1.57 16.97 5.88
CA ARG A 213 -2.05 17.52 4.61
C ARG A 213 -2.28 16.42 3.59
N VAL A 214 -1.38 15.44 3.52
CA VAL A 214 -1.54 14.27 2.64
C VAL A 214 -2.79 13.47 3.05
N LEU A 215 -2.96 13.20 4.34
CA LEU A 215 -4.14 12.50 4.86
C LEU A 215 -5.43 13.29 4.62
N GLY A 216 -5.38 14.61 4.70
CA GLY A 216 -6.52 15.49 4.39
C GLY A 216 -7.00 15.38 2.95
N LEU A 217 -6.11 15.12 1.98
CA LEU A 217 -6.46 14.93 0.56
C LEU A 217 -7.26 13.64 0.29
N VAL A 218 -7.26 12.69 1.22
CA VAL A 218 -8.06 11.46 1.10
C VAL A 218 -9.55 11.76 1.32
N ALA A 219 -9.88 12.77 2.13
CA ALA A 219 -11.26 13.12 2.45
C ALA A 219 -12.11 13.36 1.19
N PRO A 220 -13.41 12.99 1.20
CA PRO A 220 -14.15 12.36 2.29
C PRO A 220 -14.13 10.82 2.24
N ARG A 221 -13.20 10.20 1.50
CA ARG A 221 -13.11 8.73 1.37
C ARG A 221 -12.65 8.09 2.67
N PRO A 222 -13.17 6.89 3.02
CA PRO A 222 -12.83 6.19 4.25
C PRO A 222 -11.34 5.87 4.36
N PHE A 223 -10.74 6.19 5.51
CA PHE A 223 -9.35 5.88 5.80
C PHE A 223 -9.18 5.40 7.26
N LEU A 224 -8.56 4.24 7.42
CA LEU A 224 -8.21 3.66 8.72
C LEU A 224 -6.70 3.70 8.93
N ALA A 225 -6.26 4.37 9.99
CA ALA A 225 -4.90 4.28 10.49
C ALA A 225 -4.86 3.27 11.65
N LEU A 226 -3.96 2.30 11.56
CA LEU A 226 -3.64 1.37 12.62
C LEU A 226 -2.23 1.66 13.12
N ALA A 227 -2.03 1.69 14.44
CA ALA A 227 -0.74 2.01 15.04
C ALA A 227 -0.44 1.08 16.22
N GLY A 228 0.80 0.66 16.35
CA GLY A 228 1.32 0.07 17.57
C GLY A 228 1.54 1.15 18.64
N LYS A 229 1.19 0.83 19.91
CA LYS A 229 1.37 1.78 21.02
C LYS A 229 2.84 2.13 21.23
N ASP A 230 3.68 1.14 21.07
CA ASP A 230 5.11 1.20 21.38
C ASP A 230 5.98 1.08 20.11
N ASP A 231 5.43 1.54 18.96
CA ASP A 231 6.12 1.49 17.66
C ASP A 231 7.38 2.40 17.72
N PRO A 232 8.59 1.81 17.56
CA PRO A 232 9.83 2.56 17.71
C PRO A 232 10.16 3.44 16.52
N ILE A 233 9.55 3.18 15.34
CA ILE A 233 9.87 3.87 14.09
C ILE A 233 8.75 4.78 13.58
N PHE A 234 7.51 4.60 14.06
CA PHE A 234 6.40 5.53 13.83
C PHE A 234 5.81 6.01 15.16
N PRO A 235 6.42 7.02 15.83
CA PRO A 235 6.00 7.49 17.13
C PRO A 235 4.51 7.80 17.18
N LEU A 236 3.80 7.18 18.12
CA LEU A 236 2.35 7.30 18.26
C LEU A 236 1.88 8.76 18.47
N ALA A 237 2.71 9.59 19.12
CA ALA A 237 2.40 11.00 19.29
C ALA A 237 2.24 11.72 17.95
N GLY A 238 3.15 11.46 16.99
CA GLY A 238 3.08 12.00 15.63
C GLY A 238 1.90 11.45 14.84
N VAL A 239 1.60 10.14 14.95
CA VAL A 239 0.40 9.53 14.33
C VAL A 239 -0.88 10.22 14.83
N ARG A 240 -1.01 10.39 16.15
CA ARG A 240 -2.17 11.08 16.77
C ARG A 240 -2.28 12.54 16.32
N ALA A 241 -1.15 13.25 16.25
CA ALA A 241 -1.12 14.64 15.78
C ALA A 241 -1.59 14.74 14.32
N THR A 242 -1.06 13.88 13.44
CA THR A 242 -1.43 13.79 12.03
C THR A 242 -2.93 13.53 11.85
N VAL A 243 -3.47 12.49 12.48
CA VAL A 243 -4.89 12.15 12.35
C VAL A 243 -5.78 13.24 12.94
N ARG A 244 -5.41 13.84 14.08
CA ARG A 244 -6.16 14.95 14.69
C ARG A 244 -6.23 16.17 13.76
N ALA A 245 -5.12 16.56 13.15
CA ALA A 245 -5.08 17.70 12.22
C ALA A 245 -5.88 17.40 10.94
N ALA A 246 -5.77 16.21 10.37
CA ALA A 246 -6.50 15.82 9.17
C ALA A 246 -8.03 15.76 9.38
N ARG A 247 -8.53 15.61 10.61
CA ARG A 247 -9.97 15.59 10.91
C ARG A 247 -10.72 16.81 10.41
N HIS A 248 -10.05 17.95 10.28
CA HIS A 248 -10.68 19.14 9.73
C HIS A 248 -11.21 18.92 8.30
N ALA A 249 -10.43 18.20 7.48
CA ALA A 249 -10.86 17.86 6.12
C ALA A 249 -12.01 16.84 6.08
N TYR A 250 -12.23 16.10 7.18
CA TYR A 250 -13.30 15.10 7.34
C TYR A 250 -14.50 15.64 8.15
N ALA A 251 -14.64 16.94 8.33
CA ALA A 251 -15.67 17.52 9.22
C ALA A 251 -17.08 16.97 8.96
N GLU A 252 -17.47 16.84 7.68
CA GLU A 252 -18.79 16.33 7.27
C GLU A 252 -18.86 14.80 7.13
N ALA A 253 -17.76 14.09 7.39
CA ALA A 253 -17.63 12.64 7.25
C ALA A 253 -16.70 12.05 8.33
N ALA A 254 -16.86 12.52 9.57
CA ALA A 254 -15.92 12.20 10.69
C ALA A 254 -15.80 10.70 10.98
N GLU A 255 -16.83 9.90 10.69
CA GLU A 255 -16.82 8.45 10.85
C GLU A 255 -15.93 7.75 9.83
N ARG A 256 -15.55 8.42 8.74
CA ARG A 256 -14.72 7.90 7.67
C ARG A 256 -13.21 8.03 7.92
N LEU A 257 -12.79 8.77 8.95
CA LEU A 257 -11.40 8.79 9.40
C LEU A 257 -11.29 8.17 10.80
N ARG A 258 -10.59 7.06 10.92
CA ARG A 258 -10.38 6.37 12.20
C ARG A 258 -8.90 6.12 12.46
N LEU A 259 -8.52 6.26 13.74
CA LEU A 259 -7.27 5.75 14.29
C LEU A 259 -7.60 4.68 15.31
N ARG A 260 -7.00 3.50 15.16
CA ARG A 260 -7.00 2.46 16.20
C ARG A 260 -5.58 2.18 16.66
N VAL A 261 -5.38 2.16 17.95
CA VAL A 261 -4.09 1.91 18.58
C VAL A 261 -4.16 0.54 19.27
N PHE A 262 -3.14 -0.27 19.04
CA PHE A 262 -3.05 -1.62 19.59
C PHE A 262 -1.81 -1.74 20.47
N PRO A 263 -1.81 -2.64 21.47
CA PRO A 263 -0.60 -2.98 22.21
C PRO A 263 0.48 -3.52 21.28
N GLY A 264 1.76 -3.28 21.64
CA GLY A 264 2.92 -3.75 20.89
C GLY A 264 3.56 -2.69 20.02
N GLY A 265 4.61 -3.11 19.29
CA GLY A 265 5.47 -2.27 18.47
C GLY A 265 5.05 -2.23 16.99
N HIS A 266 6.05 -2.37 16.12
CA HIS A 266 5.92 -2.26 14.67
C HIS A 266 5.53 -3.61 14.03
N GLY A 267 4.33 -4.12 14.33
CA GLY A 267 3.80 -5.36 13.79
C GLY A 267 2.42 -5.18 13.16
N PHE A 268 1.95 -6.19 12.45
CA PHE A 268 0.58 -6.23 11.93
C PHE A 268 -0.19 -7.41 12.54
N SER A 269 -0.35 -7.36 13.85
CA SER A 269 -0.94 -8.44 14.64
C SER A 269 -2.34 -8.85 14.19
N ALA A 270 -2.77 -10.07 14.52
CA ALA A 270 -4.08 -10.57 14.15
C ALA A 270 -5.25 -9.62 14.54
N PRO A 271 -5.29 -8.99 15.74
CA PRO A 271 -6.33 -8.00 16.03
C PRO A 271 -6.28 -6.75 15.14
N MET A 272 -5.10 -6.35 14.67
CA MET A 272 -4.96 -5.25 13.70
C MET A 272 -5.49 -5.66 12.33
N ARG A 273 -5.16 -6.88 11.86
CA ARG A 273 -5.66 -7.42 10.57
C ARG A 273 -7.18 -7.54 10.58
N GLU A 274 -7.78 -8.10 11.64
CA GLU A 274 -9.24 -8.17 11.76
C GLU A 274 -9.90 -6.79 11.73
N ALA A 275 -9.29 -5.79 12.37
CA ALA A 275 -9.79 -4.42 12.30
C ALA A 275 -9.69 -3.82 10.89
N ALA A 276 -8.61 -4.14 10.16
CA ALA A 276 -8.42 -3.74 8.76
C ALA A 276 -9.49 -4.37 7.85
N TYR A 277 -9.72 -5.67 8.01
CA TYR A 277 -10.69 -6.41 7.19
C TYR A 277 -12.13 -5.98 7.45
N ALA A 278 -12.51 -5.79 8.71
CA ALA A 278 -13.82 -5.25 9.07
C ALA A 278 -14.05 -3.84 8.50
N TRP A 279 -12.99 -3.01 8.39
CA TRP A 279 -13.08 -1.70 7.76
C TRP A 279 -13.28 -1.79 6.26
N LEU A 280 -12.54 -2.68 5.58
CA LEU A 280 -12.71 -2.95 4.15
C LEU A 280 -14.10 -3.50 3.85
N ASP A 281 -14.57 -4.47 4.64
CA ASP A 281 -15.92 -5.05 4.49
C ASP A 281 -17.00 -3.97 4.60
N ARG A 282 -16.92 -3.12 5.62
CA ARG A 282 -17.87 -2.02 5.83
C ARG A 282 -18.02 -1.11 4.62
N TRP A 283 -16.94 -0.79 3.91
CA TRP A 283 -16.95 0.25 2.89
C TRP A 283 -16.92 -0.28 1.45
N LEU A 284 -16.46 -1.51 1.23
CA LEU A 284 -16.44 -2.15 -0.08
C LEU A 284 -17.61 -3.12 -0.31
N ARG A 285 -18.31 -3.53 0.77
CA ARG A 285 -19.44 -4.45 0.74
C ARG A 285 -20.66 -3.89 1.51
N PRO A 286 -21.13 -2.67 1.22
CA PRO A 286 -22.26 -2.13 1.94
C PRO A 286 -23.49 -3.02 1.70
N GLY A 287 -24.05 -3.59 2.77
CA GLY A 287 -25.21 -4.48 2.72
C GLY A 287 -24.91 -5.98 2.81
N GLY A 288 -23.67 -6.40 2.94
CA GLY A 288 -23.31 -7.77 3.30
C GLY A 288 -23.32 -7.93 4.82
N SER A 289 -24.38 -8.51 5.35
CA SER A 289 -24.48 -9.03 6.73
C SER A 289 -23.92 -10.43 6.79
#